data_08fe8c72175abd0cc15722b4440e0439
#
_entry.id   08fe8c72175abd0cc15722b4440e0439
#
_cell.length_a   1.000
_cell.length_b   1.000
_cell.length_c   1.000
_cell.angle_alpha   90.00
_cell.angle_beta   90.00
_cell.angle_gamma   90.00
#
_symmetry.space_group_name_H-M   'P 1'
#
loop_
_entity.id
_entity.type
_entity.pdbx_description
1 polymer ?
#
loop_
_entity_poly.entity_id
_entity_poly.type
_entity_poly.pdbx_seq_one_letter_code
_entity_poly.pdbx_strand_id
1 'polypeptide(L)'
;MSSQGGTEAVPASAAESIDADWVAICRRIVAAHRELFDEVRGSAARTEYEGIGKGGDWSLVLDRRAEDVVFTELEALAKKGASFTAISEERGEVVFGKPGAAARVVVDPIDGSLNVRRTIPSHSFCLAVASADSMAEVEFGYVYDFGAGEEFVATRGAGATLDGEPLRAEPQPSDRPLEVVGVEAAKPALMGPVVDAMADDVYRLRAIGSLAITLCYVAAARFDGMLSHRPARSVDIAAAQLIAREAGASLAFGHRAPDAAGLGLDERYQVAAAHSPEGLATLVAAQLEVRE
;
A
#
# COMPACT_ATOMS: atom_id res chain seq x y z
N MET A 1 -56.42 -9.13 12.21
CA MET A 1 -55.32 -9.50 13.13
C MET A 1 -54.12 -9.84 12.27
N SER A 2 -53.32 -8.88 12.00
CA SER A 2 -52.11 -9.01 11.15
C SER A 2 -50.90 -8.79 12.05
N SER A 3 -50.11 -9.84 12.28
CA SER A 3 -48.89 -9.79 13.01
C SER A 3 -47.77 -9.33 12.05
N GLN A 4 -47.28 -8.12 12.28
CA GLN A 4 -46.01 -7.65 11.66
C GLN A 4 -44.83 -8.25 12.46
N GLY A 5 -44.10 -9.14 11.83
CA GLY A 5 -42.80 -9.59 12.31
C GLY A 5 -41.75 -8.54 11.93
N GLY A 6 -41.35 -7.73 12.90
CA GLY A 6 -40.19 -6.87 12.77
C GLY A 6 -38.92 -7.72 12.85
N THR A 7 -38.12 -7.74 11.80
CA THR A 7 -36.77 -8.25 11.82
C THR A 7 -35.92 -7.19 12.53
N GLU A 8 -35.59 -7.41 13.80
CA GLU A 8 -34.55 -6.62 14.49
C GLU A 8 -33.20 -6.85 13.76
N ALA A 9 -32.66 -5.78 13.18
CA ALA A 9 -31.29 -5.78 12.72
C ALA A 9 -30.37 -5.93 13.94
N VAL A 10 -29.60 -7.00 13.97
CA VAL A 10 -28.52 -7.20 14.94
C VAL A 10 -27.55 -6.04 14.76
N PRO A 11 -27.23 -5.25 15.81
CA PRO A 11 -26.22 -4.19 15.67
C PRO A 11 -24.89 -4.84 15.32
N ALA A 12 -24.23 -4.31 14.29
CA ALA A 12 -22.86 -4.69 13.96
C ALA A 12 -22.02 -4.54 15.23
N SER A 13 -21.42 -5.61 15.70
CA SER A 13 -20.49 -5.60 16.82
C SER A 13 -19.41 -4.59 16.49
N ALA A 14 -19.13 -3.67 17.42
CA ALA A 14 -17.99 -2.76 17.30
C ALA A 14 -16.75 -3.63 16.99
N ALA A 15 -16.11 -3.34 15.86
CA ALA A 15 -14.90 -4.06 15.48
C ALA A 15 -13.87 -3.85 16.60
N GLU A 16 -13.41 -4.95 17.23
CA GLU A 16 -12.36 -4.88 18.22
C GLU A 16 -11.07 -4.47 17.49
N SER A 17 -10.68 -3.19 17.65
CA SER A 17 -9.39 -2.71 17.15
C SER A 17 -8.26 -3.48 17.87
N ILE A 18 -7.21 -3.83 17.14
CA ILE A 18 -6.05 -4.51 17.75
C ILE A 18 -5.28 -3.47 18.56
N ASP A 19 -5.38 -3.55 19.89
CA ASP A 19 -4.62 -2.69 20.81
C ASP A 19 -3.13 -3.09 20.79
N ALA A 20 -2.32 -2.37 20.02
CA ALA A 20 -0.89 -2.61 19.91
C ALA A 20 -0.14 -1.33 19.53
N ASP A 21 1.11 -1.22 19.97
CA ASP A 21 2.03 -0.20 19.48
C ASP A 21 2.59 -0.62 18.10
N TRP A 22 1.79 -0.33 17.07
CA TRP A 22 2.12 -0.71 15.70
C TRP A 22 3.39 -0.05 15.19
N VAL A 23 3.68 1.19 15.59
CA VAL A 23 4.91 1.89 15.20
C VAL A 23 6.14 1.15 15.75
N ALA A 24 6.11 0.78 17.03
CA ALA A 24 7.22 0.02 17.63
C ALA A 24 7.38 -1.36 16.98
N ILE A 25 6.29 -2.04 16.61
CA ILE A 25 6.32 -3.32 15.90
C ILE A 25 6.98 -3.13 14.53
N CYS A 26 6.50 -2.19 13.73
CA CYS A 26 7.03 -1.91 12.39
C CYS A 26 8.52 -1.54 12.44
N ARG A 27 8.95 -0.72 13.40
CA ARG A 27 10.37 -0.37 13.58
C ARG A 27 11.25 -1.58 13.90
N ARG A 28 10.76 -2.57 14.67
CA ARG A 28 11.50 -3.83 14.89
C ARG A 28 11.61 -4.64 13.61
N ILE A 29 10.53 -4.73 12.83
CA ILE A 29 10.52 -5.40 11.53
C ILE A 29 11.53 -4.72 10.58
N VAL A 30 11.51 -3.39 10.48
CA VAL A 30 12.44 -2.62 9.65
C VAL A 30 13.90 -2.86 10.08
N ALA A 31 14.18 -2.88 11.38
CA ALA A 31 15.53 -3.17 11.88
C ALA A 31 16.01 -4.56 11.43
N ALA A 32 15.15 -5.59 11.57
CA ALA A 32 15.48 -6.95 11.15
C ALA A 32 15.59 -7.07 9.61
N HIS A 33 14.77 -6.35 8.83
CA HIS A 33 14.89 -6.29 7.37
C HIS A 33 16.23 -5.65 6.94
N ARG A 34 16.67 -4.60 7.63
CA ARG A 34 17.99 -4.00 7.36
C ARG A 34 19.12 -4.99 7.57
N GLU A 35 19.11 -5.75 8.66
CA GLU A 35 20.08 -6.82 8.93
C GLU A 35 20.02 -7.87 7.82
N LEU A 36 18.83 -8.31 7.42
CA LEU A 36 18.62 -9.25 6.33
C LEU A 36 19.20 -8.75 4.99
N PHE A 37 18.97 -7.48 4.63
CA PHE A 37 19.52 -6.88 3.41
C PHE A 37 21.02 -6.72 3.45
N ASP A 38 21.60 -6.50 4.62
CA ASP A 38 23.06 -6.45 4.82
C ASP A 38 23.73 -7.81 4.68
N GLU A 39 23.06 -8.90 5.07
CA GLU A 39 23.54 -10.27 4.85
C GLU A 39 23.61 -10.63 3.37
N VAL A 40 22.62 -10.20 2.56
CA VAL A 40 22.51 -10.53 1.13
C VAL A 40 22.93 -9.34 0.26
N ARG A 41 24.21 -8.97 0.35
CA ARG A 41 24.76 -7.88 -0.46
C ARG A 41 25.01 -8.31 -1.90
N GLY A 42 24.64 -7.43 -2.83
CA GLY A 42 24.83 -7.61 -4.28
C GLY A 42 23.72 -8.39 -4.97
N SER A 43 23.56 -8.14 -6.27
CA SER A 43 22.44 -8.65 -7.06
C SER A 43 22.41 -10.18 -7.18
N ALA A 44 23.55 -10.85 -7.21
CA ALA A 44 23.63 -12.30 -7.33
C ALA A 44 23.00 -13.02 -6.12
N ALA A 45 23.29 -12.54 -4.89
CA ALA A 45 22.75 -13.10 -3.66
C ALA A 45 21.24 -12.83 -3.50
N ARG A 46 20.70 -11.83 -4.22
CA ARG A 46 19.30 -11.42 -4.15
C ARG A 46 18.43 -12.02 -5.27
N THR A 47 18.98 -12.92 -6.09
CA THR A 47 18.28 -13.49 -7.27
C THR A 47 17.88 -14.96 -7.09
N GLU A 48 18.05 -15.52 -5.92
CA GLU A 48 17.66 -16.90 -5.65
C GLU A 48 16.13 -17.01 -5.54
N TYR A 49 15.54 -17.83 -6.41
CA TYR A 49 14.09 -18.10 -6.44
C TYR A 49 13.75 -19.35 -5.66
N GLU A 50 12.66 -19.33 -4.89
CA GLU A 50 12.18 -20.48 -4.12
C GLU A 50 10.88 -21.07 -4.67
N GLY A 51 10.20 -20.41 -5.60
CA GLY A 51 8.92 -20.88 -6.18
C GLY A 51 7.99 -19.77 -6.56
N ILE A 52 6.68 -20.03 -6.51
CA ILE A 52 5.62 -19.05 -6.75
C ILE A 52 4.91 -18.76 -5.43
N GLY A 53 4.85 -17.49 -5.03
CA GLY A 53 4.11 -17.03 -3.87
C GLY A 53 2.59 -17.14 -4.05
N LYS A 54 1.83 -17.01 -2.98
CA LYS A 54 0.34 -17.07 -3.04
C LYS A 54 -0.25 -15.90 -3.85
N GLY A 55 0.46 -14.79 -3.95
CA GLY A 55 0.10 -13.66 -4.82
C GLY A 55 0.26 -13.93 -6.33
N GLY A 56 0.86 -15.09 -6.71
CA GLY A 56 0.97 -15.56 -8.10
C GLY A 56 2.26 -15.14 -8.82
N ASP A 57 3.15 -14.40 -8.17
CA ASP A 57 4.45 -13.99 -8.72
C ASP A 57 5.59 -14.94 -8.26
N TRP A 58 6.73 -14.86 -8.94
CA TRP A 58 7.93 -15.60 -8.53
C TRP A 58 8.48 -15.04 -7.22
N SER A 59 8.46 -15.86 -6.18
CA SER A 59 8.99 -15.55 -4.85
C SER A 59 10.50 -15.70 -4.82
N LEU A 60 11.17 -14.71 -4.26
CA LEU A 60 12.58 -14.79 -3.92
C LEU A 60 12.74 -15.39 -2.51
N VAL A 61 13.85 -16.07 -2.27
CA VAL A 61 14.24 -16.50 -0.92
C VAL A 61 14.24 -15.29 0.05
N LEU A 62 14.63 -14.12 -0.46
CA LEU A 62 14.66 -12.88 0.31
C LEU A 62 13.26 -12.41 0.73
N ASP A 63 12.26 -12.47 -0.18
CA ASP A 63 10.88 -12.06 0.09
C ASP A 63 10.29 -12.94 1.21
N ARG A 64 10.50 -14.27 1.14
CA ARG A 64 10.06 -15.19 2.18
C ARG A 64 10.72 -14.94 3.53
N ARG A 65 12.03 -14.69 3.54
CA ARG A 65 12.75 -14.37 4.80
C ARG A 65 12.28 -13.05 5.40
N ALA A 66 12.00 -12.04 4.58
CA ALA A 66 11.43 -10.79 5.04
C ALA A 66 10.03 -10.99 5.62
N GLU A 67 9.20 -11.82 4.98
CA GLU A 67 7.89 -12.17 5.51
C GLU A 67 7.96 -12.96 6.82
N ASP A 68 8.92 -13.89 6.97
CA ASP A 68 9.13 -14.63 8.23
C ASP A 68 9.38 -13.69 9.42
N VAL A 69 10.11 -12.60 9.21
CA VAL A 69 10.32 -11.55 10.22
C VAL A 69 9.00 -10.92 10.64
N VAL A 70 8.16 -10.53 9.66
CA VAL A 70 6.83 -9.95 9.93
C VAL A 70 5.96 -10.91 10.72
N PHE A 71 5.86 -12.16 10.26
CA PHE A 71 5.01 -13.16 10.89
C PHE A 71 5.46 -13.52 12.32
N THR A 72 6.75 -13.42 12.63
CA THR A 72 7.26 -13.55 13.99
C THR A 72 6.65 -12.50 14.94
N GLU A 73 6.56 -11.26 14.53
CA GLU A 73 5.93 -10.18 15.30
C GLU A 73 4.41 -10.38 15.41
N LEU A 74 3.74 -10.79 14.33
CA LEU A 74 2.30 -11.06 14.32
C LEU A 74 1.93 -12.25 15.23
N GLU A 75 2.74 -13.31 15.24
CA GLU A 75 2.58 -14.43 16.19
C GLU A 75 2.73 -13.99 17.65
N ALA A 76 3.66 -13.08 17.91
CA ALA A 76 3.84 -12.53 19.26
C ALA A 76 2.62 -11.73 19.73
N LEU A 77 1.95 -11.00 18.82
CA LEU A 77 0.68 -10.32 19.10
C LEU A 77 -0.45 -11.32 19.38
N ALA A 78 -0.58 -12.36 18.56
CA ALA A 78 -1.59 -13.38 18.74
C ALA A 78 -1.45 -14.11 20.10
N LYS A 79 -0.20 -14.39 20.51
CA LYS A 79 0.10 -14.96 21.84
C LYS A 79 -0.32 -14.05 22.99
N LYS A 80 -0.43 -12.75 22.78
CA LYS A 80 -0.97 -11.77 23.74
C LYS A 80 -2.50 -11.64 23.69
N GLY A 81 -3.17 -12.40 22.83
CA GLY A 81 -4.63 -12.46 22.72
C GLY A 81 -5.24 -11.70 21.55
N ALA A 82 -4.45 -11.07 20.69
CA ALA A 82 -4.96 -10.42 19.48
C ALA A 82 -5.56 -11.47 18.51
N SER A 83 -6.61 -11.07 17.79
CA SER A 83 -7.29 -11.91 16.80
C SER A 83 -7.51 -11.13 15.53
N PHE A 84 -6.98 -11.61 14.40
CA PHE A 84 -7.03 -10.94 13.09
C PHE A 84 -6.73 -11.92 11.96
N THR A 85 -6.99 -11.51 10.73
CA THR A 85 -6.47 -12.19 9.54
C THR A 85 -5.32 -11.36 8.97
N ALA A 86 -4.12 -11.95 8.87
CA ALA A 86 -3.02 -11.36 8.12
C ALA A 86 -3.17 -11.70 6.65
N ILE A 87 -2.93 -10.73 5.78
CA ILE A 87 -2.99 -10.84 4.33
C ILE A 87 -1.62 -10.42 3.79
N SER A 88 -0.90 -11.34 3.14
CA SER A 88 0.43 -11.08 2.61
C SER A 88 0.66 -11.78 1.28
N GLU A 89 1.68 -11.35 0.54
CA GLU A 89 1.94 -11.82 -0.81
C GLU A 89 2.35 -13.28 -0.87
N GLU A 90 3.25 -13.72 0.02
CA GLU A 90 3.85 -15.04 -0.04
C GLU A 90 3.01 -16.11 0.66
N ARG A 91 2.45 -15.81 1.83
CA ARG A 91 1.66 -16.75 2.63
C ARG A 91 0.16 -16.69 2.38
N GLY A 92 -0.32 -15.61 1.73
CA GLY A 92 -1.74 -15.37 1.52
C GLY A 92 -2.45 -14.95 2.80
N GLU A 93 -3.63 -15.49 3.03
CA GLU A 93 -4.44 -15.18 4.22
C GLU A 93 -4.13 -16.17 5.35
N VAL A 94 -3.72 -15.65 6.50
CA VAL A 94 -3.42 -16.42 7.71
C VAL A 94 -4.22 -15.91 8.89
N VAL A 95 -5.01 -16.77 9.51
CA VAL A 95 -5.84 -16.42 10.66
C VAL A 95 -5.04 -16.57 11.96
N PHE A 96 -5.02 -15.50 12.75
CA PHE A 96 -4.44 -15.47 14.10
C PHE A 96 -5.53 -15.31 15.15
N GLY A 97 -5.40 -16.06 16.25
CA GLY A 97 -6.36 -16.02 17.36
C GLY A 97 -7.71 -16.64 17.01
N LYS A 98 -8.81 -15.93 17.27
CA LYS A 98 -10.18 -16.43 17.05
C LYS A 98 -10.55 -16.35 15.57
N PRO A 99 -11.03 -17.47 14.96
CA PRO A 99 -11.56 -17.42 13.58
C PRO A 99 -12.73 -16.44 13.44
N GLY A 100 -12.81 -15.75 12.30
CA GLY A 100 -13.88 -14.80 12.00
C GLY A 100 -13.70 -13.42 12.62
N ALA A 101 -12.52 -13.09 13.17
CA ALA A 101 -12.21 -11.72 13.54
C ALA A 101 -12.31 -10.79 12.34
N ALA A 102 -12.93 -9.62 12.54
CA ALA A 102 -13.10 -8.63 11.46
C ALA A 102 -11.79 -7.93 11.10
N ALA A 103 -10.91 -7.76 12.07
CA ALA A 103 -9.64 -7.06 11.89
C ALA A 103 -8.73 -7.72 10.85
N ARG A 104 -8.05 -6.90 10.06
CA ARG A 104 -7.10 -7.30 9.02
C ARG A 104 -5.75 -6.65 9.26
N VAL A 105 -4.68 -7.40 9.03
CA VAL A 105 -3.30 -6.87 8.95
C VAL A 105 -2.80 -7.17 7.56
N VAL A 106 -2.65 -6.14 6.73
CA VAL A 106 -2.29 -6.26 5.32
C VAL A 106 -0.82 -5.89 5.18
N VAL A 107 -0.02 -6.77 4.61
CA VAL A 107 1.44 -6.62 4.60
C VAL A 107 2.01 -6.88 3.21
N ASP A 108 2.86 -5.98 2.75
CA ASP A 108 3.87 -6.27 1.75
C ASP A 108 5.25 -6.15 2.41
N PRO A 109 5.95 -7.26 2.61
CA PRO A 109 7.28 -7.25 3.23
C PRO A 109 8.32 -6.49 2.40
N ILE A 110 8.19 -6.51 1.05
CA ILE A 110 9.11 -5.86 0.11
C ILE A 110 8.34 -5.36 -1.12
N ASP A 111 7.70 -4.19 -1.05
CA ASP A 111 7.21 -3.51 -2.25
C ASP A 111 8.40 -3.00 -3.07
N GLY A 112 8.50 -3.46 -4.32
CA GLY A 112 9.63 -3.21 -5.19
C GLY A 112 10.68 -4.32 -5.21
N SER A 113 10.29 -5.61 -5.11
CA SER A 113 11.20 -6.78 -5.13
C SER A 113 12.11 -6.80 -6.36
N LEU A 114 11.66 -6.31 -7.53
CA LEU A 114 12.50 -6.15 -8.71
C LEU A 114 13.66 -5.18 -8.46
N ASN A 115 13.40 -4.07 -7.76
CA ASN A 115 14.42 -3.08 -7.41
C ASN A 115 15.43 -3.67 -6.43
N VAL A 116 14.96 -4.37 -5.38
CA VAL A 116 15.82 -5.08 -4.42
C VAL A 116 16.74 -6.05 -5.13
N ARG A 117 16.20 -6.89 -6.03
CA ARG A 117 16.97 -7.84 -6.83
C ARG A 117 18.04 -7.17 -7.69
N ARG A 118 17.74 -5.98 -8.20
CA ARG A 118 18.67 -5.18 -9.03
C ARG A 118 19.54 -4.23 -8.25
N THR A 119 19.43 -4.21 -6.91
CA THR A 119 20.13 -3.27 -6.03
C THR A 119 19.82 -1.79 -6.35
N ILE A 120 18.60 -1.53 -6.87
CA ILE A 120 18.08 -0.19 -7.04
C ILE A 120 17.53 0.26 -5.68
N PRO A 121 17.96 1.42 -5.14
CA PRO A 121 17.57 1.85 -3.79
C PRO A 121 16.18 2.50 -3.79
N SER A 122 15.15 1.74 -4.19
CA SER A 122 13.76 2.18 -4.21
C SER A 122 12.87 0.96 -3.94
N HIS A 123 12.70 0.65 -2.68
CA HIS A 123 11.85 -0.44 -2.19
C HIS A 123 11.42 -0.14 -0.76
N SER A 124 10.29 -0.67 -0.35
CA SER A 124 9.69 -0.36 0.94
C SER A 124 9.16 -1.60 1.66
N PHE A 125 8.99 -1.46 2.97
CA PHE A 125 8.14 -2.32 3.79
C PHE A 125 6.82 -1.61 4.03
N CYS A 126 5.69 -2.32 3.85
CA CYS A 126 4.35 -1.78 4.00
C CYS A 126 3.54 -2.64 4.98
N LEU A 127 2.85 -1.98 5.93
CA LEU A 127 1.90 -2.63 6.82
C LEU A 127 0.69 -1.74 7.04
N ALA A 128 -0.50 -2.30 6.87
CA ALA A 128 -1.76 -1.66 7.20
C ALA A 128 -2.55 -2.49 8.22
N VAL A 129 -3.28 -1.81 9.10
CA VAL A 129 -4.24 -2.43 10.01
C VAL A 129 -5.61 -1.86 9.71
N ALA A 130 -6.60 -2.74 9.56
CA ALA A 130 -7.97 -2.38 9.27
C ALA A 130 -8.95 -3.06 10.23
N SER A 131 -10.03 -2.36 10.58
CA SER A 131 -11.11 -2.89 11.41
C SER A 131 -12.08 -3.82 10.66
N ALA A 132 -12.09 -3.75 9.33
CA ALA A 132 -12.89 -4.60 8.43
C ALA A 132 -12.20 -4.77 7.07
N ASP A 133 -12.84 -5.51 6.16
CA ASP A 133 -12.29 -5.89 4.87
C ASP A 133 -12.56 -4.83 3.79
N SER A 134 -12.07 -3.60 3.98
CA SER A 134 -12.07 -2.59 2.91
C SER A 134 -10.98 -1.51 3.10
N MET A 135 -10.61 -0.83 2.01
CA MET A 135 -9.66 0.29 2.02
C MET A 135 -10.15 1.46 2.88
N ALA A 136 -11.47 1.66 3.01
CA ALA A 136 -12.06 2.69 3.86
C ALA A 136 -11.87 2.39 5.36
N GLU A 137 -11.76 1.12 5.72
CA GLU A 137 -11.63 0.66 7.10
C GLU A 137 -10.18 0.50 7.57
N VAL A 138 -9.21 0.89 6.75
CA VAL A 138 -7.80 0.98 7.19
C VAL A 138 -7.67 2.08 8.24
N GLU A 139 -7.19 1.71 9.43
CA GLU A 139 -7.04 2.59 10.60
C GLU A 139 -5.62 3.03 10.85
N PHE A 140 -4.65 2.20 10.45
CA PHE A 140 -3.23 2.45 10.58
C PHE A 140 -2.52 2.07 9.29
N GLY A 141 -1.57 2.90 8.86
CA GLY A 141 -0.70 2.66 7.72
C GLY A 141 0.74 3.02 8.04
N TYR A 142 1.64 2.15 7.68
CA TYR A 142 3.08 2.31 7.85
C TYR A 142 3.80 1.94 6.56
N VAL A 143 4.66 2.82 6.08
CA VAL A 143 5.56 2.58 4.95
C VAL A 143 6.97 3.03 5.33
N TYR A 144 7.95 2.16 5.12
CA TYR A 144 9.36 2.50 5.31
C TYR A 144 10.11 2.40 3.98
N ASP A 145 10.59 3.56 3.49
CA ASP A 145 11.45 3.63 2.30
C ASP A 145 12.90 3.30 2.70
N PHE A 146 13.39 2.12 2.28
CA PHE A 146 14.76 1.69 2.57
C PHE A 146 15.81 2.49 1.80
N GLY A 147 15.44 3.08 0.66
CA GLY A 147 16.34 3.88 -0.16
C GLY A 147 16.63 5.25 0.44
N ALA A 148 15.60 5.96 0.83
CA ALA A 148 15.70 7.26 1.49
C ALA A 148 15.96 7.15 2.99
N GLY A 149 15.63 6.02 3.61
CA GLY A 149 15.68 5.83 5.06
C GLY A 149 14.54 6.53 5.80
N GLU A 150 13.39 6.73 5.15
CA GLU A 150 12.27 7.53 5.63
C GLU A 150 11.11 6.66 6.13
N GLU A 151 10.49 7.09 7.24
CA GLU A 151 9.36 6.44 7.87
C GLU A 151 8.08 7.26 7.67
N PHE A 152 7.11 6.71 6.93
CA PHE A 152 5.79 7.30 6.76
C PHE A 152 4.77 6.55 7.61
N VAL A 153 4.00 7.28 8.42
CA VAL A 153 2.99 6.72 9.31
C VAL A 153 1.70 7.53 9.21
N ALA A 154 0.57 6.85 9.20
CA ALA A 154 -0.74 7.48 9.33
C ALA A 154 -1.65 6.70 10.27
N THR A 155 -2.51 7.45 10.97
CA THR A 155 -3.65 6.91 11.72
C THR A 155 -4.90 7.61 11.24
N ARG A 156 -5.95 6.85 10.94
CA ARG A 156 -7.21 7.38 10.41
C ARG A 156 -7.77 8.48 11.30
N GLY A 157 -7.98 9.67 10.72
CA GLY A 157 -8.49 10.86 11.41
C GLY A 157 -7.49 11.56 12.31
N ALA A 158 -6.23 11.12 12.38
CA ALA A 158 -5.17 11.74 13.17
C ALA A 158 -4.06 12.36 12.32
N GLY A 159 -4.14 12.21 10.99
CA GLY A 159 -3.16 12.73 10.05
C GLY A 159 -2.03 11.75 9.75
N ALA A 160 -1.07 12.22 8.97
CA ALA A 160 0.13 11.48 8.58
C ALA A 160 1.40 12.16 9.10
N THR A 161 2.47 11.39 9.25
CA THR A 161 3.81 11.88 9.63
C THR A 161 4.88 11.31 8.71
N LEU A 162 5.96 12.07 8.53
CA LEU A 162 7.23 11.65 7.94
C LEU A 162 8.31 11.80 9.03
N ASP A 163 8.95 10.70 9.40
CA ASP A 163 9.96 10.65 10.47
C ASP A 163 9.47 11.27 11.80
N GLY A 164 8.16 11.11 12.08
CA GLY A 164 7.50 11.64 13.27
C GLY A 164 7.03 13.09 13.18
N GLU A 165 7.43 13.82 12.13
CA GLU A 165 6.96 15.21 11.90
C GLU A 165 5.65 15.19 11.08
N PRO A 166 4.68 16.09 11.39
CA PRO A 166 3.41 16.14 10.66
C PRO A 166 3.61 16.32 9.16
N LEU A 167 3.01 15.41 8.38
CA LEU A 167 3.05 15.43 6.93
C LEU A 167 1.75 16.04 6.38
N ARG A 168 1.90 17.12 5.61
CA ARG A 168 0.81 17.74 4.86
C ARG A 168 1.23 17.91 3.42
N ALA A 169 0.35 17.54 2.53
CA ALA A 169 0.54 17.78 1.12
C ALA A 169 0.36 19.27 0.81
N GLU A 170 1.46 20.01 0.78
CA GLU A 170 1.49 21.38 0.31
C GLU A 170 2.01 21.38 -1.14
N PRO A 171 1.14 21.54 -2.14
CA PRO A 171 1.56 21.53 -3.54
C PRO A 171 2.64 22.59 -3.79
N GLN A 172 3.69 22.21 -4.49
CA GLN A 172 4.74 23.14 -4.86
C GLN A 172 4.18 24.19 -5.85
N PRO A 173 4.59 25.48 -5.72
CA PRO A 173 4.21 26.46 -6.70
C PRO A 173 4.69 26.06 -8.10
N SER A 174 3.77 25.88 -9.02
CA SER A 174 4.06 25.55 -10.42
C SER A 174 3.13 26.32 -11.36
N ASP A 175 3.61 26.64 -12.54
CA ASP A 175 2.81 27.19 -13.64
C ASP A 175 2.07 26.09 -14.43
N ARG A 176 2.25 24.83 -14.03
CA ARG A 176 1.63 23.65 -14.64
C ARG A 176 0.71 22.94 -13.66
N PRO A 177 -0.39 22.35 -14.15
CA PRO A 177 -1.32 21.59 -13.31
C PRO A 177 -0.65 20.39 -12.62
N LEU A 178 0.25 19.68 -13.35
CA LEU A 178 0.99 18.51 -12.88
C LEU A 178 2.44 18.58 -13.36
N GLU A 179 3.37 18.96 -12.49
CA GLU A 179 4.79 19.06 -12.84
C GLU A 179 5.47 17.70 -12.85
N VAL A 180 5.27 16.91 -11.80
CA VAL A 180 5.86 15.56 -11.65
C VAL A 180 4.79 14.53 -11.31
N VAL A 181 4.63 13.54 -12.17
CA VAL A 181 3.69 12.43 -11.97
C VAL A 181 4.42 11.10 -11.91
N GLY A 182 4.09 10.29 -10.91
CA GLY A 182 4.51 8.92 -10.79
C GLY A 182 3.69 7.99 -11.69
N VAL A 183 4.34 7.07 -12.40
CA VAL A 183 3.66 6.05 -13.20
C VAL A 183 4.18 4.67 -12.82
N GLU A 184 3.34 3.87 -12.16
CA GLU A 184 3.72 2.55 -11.69
C GLU A 184 3.16 1.41 -12.55
N ALA A 185 3.75 0.22 -12.42
CA ALA A 185 3.50 -0.92 -13.30
C ALA A 185 3.74 -0.61 -14.79
N ALA A 186 4.71 0.27 -15.09
CA ALA A 186 5.00 0.85 -16.39
C ALA A 186 5.63 -0.16 -17.37
N LYS A 187 4.80 -0.98 -18.02
CA LYS A 187 5.26 -1.85 -19.12
C LYS A 187 5.34 -1.04 -20.43
N PRO A 188 6.51 -0.96 -21.10
CA PRO A 188 6.69 -0.10 -22.28
C PRO A 188 5.64 -0.31 -23.38
N ALA A 189 5.23 -1.56 -23.62
CA ALA A 189 4.23 -1.90 -24.64
C ALA A 189 2.84 -1.29 -24.40
N LEU A 190 2.55 -0.87 -23.17
CA LEU A 190 1.25 -0.37 -22.75
C LEU A 190 1.27 1.13 -22.41
N MET A 191 2.46 1.76 -22.41
CA MET A 191 2.62 3.13 -21.96
C MET A 191 2.23 4.19 -22.98
N GLY A 192 2.24 3.86 -24.29
CA GLY A 192 1.94 4.85 -25.35
C GLY A 192 0.64 5.61 -25.09
N PRO A 193 -0.53 4.95 -25.01
CA PRO A 193 -1.81 5.63 -24.79
C PRO A 193 -1.86 6.45 -23.49
N VAL A 194 -1.26 5.93 -22.40
CA VAL A 194 -1.20 6.64 -21.11
C VAL A 194 -0.40 7.94 -21.22
N VAL A 195 0.75 7.87 -21.88
CA VAL A 195 1.63 9.04 -22.09
C VAL A 195 0.95 10.05 -22.99
N ASP A 196 0.32 9.60 -24.09
CA ASP A 196 -0.39 10.46 -25.02
C ASP A 196 -1.55 11.19 -24.34
N ALA A 197 -2.32 10.51 -23.49
CA ALA A 197 -3.43 11.09 -22.75
C ALA A 197 -3.01 12.17 -21.72
N MET A 198 -1.74 12.19 -21.30
CA MET A 198 -1.22 13.14 -20.32
C MET A 198 -0.29 14.20 -20.94
N ALA A 199 -0.07 14.17 -22.24
CA ALA A 199 1.00 14.95 -22.90
C ALA A 199 0.90 16.46 -22.69
N ASP A 200 -0.32 17.00 -22.63
CA ASP A 200 -0.57 18.44 -22.48
C ASP A 200 -0.61 18.89 -21.02
N ASP A 201 -0.93 17.98 -20.07
CA ASP A 201 -1.19 18.30 -18.66
C ASP A 201 0.01 18.01 -17.75
N VAL A 202 0.88 17.06 -18.12
CA VAL A 202 1.99 16.56 -17.28
C VAL A 202 3.34 16.98 -17.86
N TYR A 203 4.21 17.55 -17.01
CA TYR A 203 5.52 17.97 -17.47
C TYR A 203 6.57 16.86 -17.44
N ARG A 204 6.63 16.07 -16.37
CA ARG A 204 7.62 14.98 -16.21
C ARG A 204 7.01 13.74 -15.58
N LEU A 205 7.40 12.59 -16.10
CA LEU A 205 7.04 11.29 -15.53
C LEU A 205 8.20 10.69 -14.74
N ARG A 206 7.84 9.91 -13.71
CA ARG A 206 8.75 9.09 -12.92
C ARG A 206 8.16 7.69 -12.78
N ALA A 207 8.98 6.66 -12.99
CA ALA A 207 8.66 5.27 -12.69
C ALA A 207 9.65 4.81 -11.61
N ILE A 208 9.18 4.70 -10.38
CA ILE A 208 10.01 4.39 -9.22
C ILE A 208 10.16 2.87 -9.04
N GLY A 209 9.10 2.12 -9.36
CA GLY A 209 9.06 0.67 -9.23
C GLY A 209 8.72 0.19 -7.82
N SER A 210 8.16 1.06 -6.99
CA SER A 210 7.51 0.80 -5.71
C SER A 210 6.26 1.66 -5.65
N LEU A 211 5.10 1.03 -5.60
CA LEU A 211 3.83 1.74 -5.62
C LEU A 211 3.60 2.49 -4.30
N ALA A 212 3.97 1.87 -3.20
CA ALA A 212 3.82 2.48 -1.89
C ALA A 212 4.71 3.71 -1.73
N ILE A 213 5.98 3.67 -2.17
CA ILE A 213 6.86 4.86 -2.17
C ILE A 213 6.26 5.96 -3.04
N THR A 214 5.75 5.62 -4.22
CA THR A 214 5.17 6.61 -5.14
C THR A 214 3.96 7.31 -4.52
N LEU A 215 3.07 6.57 -3.82
CA LEU A 215 1.96 7.15 -3.05
C LEU A 215 2.45 8.02 -1.88
N CYS A 216 3.48 7.58 -1.15
CA CYS A 216 4.09 8.37 -0.09
C CYS A 216 4.74 9.66 -0.63
N TYR A 217 5.31 9.63 -1.84
CA TYR A 217 5.85 10.83 -2.48
C TYR A 217 4.74 11.79 -2.92
N VAL A 218 3.56 11.29 -3.29
CA VAL A 218 2.38 12.16 -3.43
C VAL A 218 2.02 12.74 -2.06
N ALA A 219 1.92 11.94 -1.00
CA ALA A 219 1.63 12.43 0.36
C ALA A 219 2.58 13.54 0.80
N ALA A 220 3.86 13.46 0.42
CA ALA A 220 4.90 14.44 0.75
C ALA A 220 5.00 15.61 -0.26
N ALA A 221 4.06 15.75 -1.20
CA ALA A 221 4.09 16.74 -2.29
C ALA A 221 5.40 16.76 -3.10
N ARG A 222 6.10 15.62 -3.17
CA ARG A 222 7.26 15.42 -4.07
C ARG A 222 6.80 15.10 -5.48
N PHE A 223 5.61 14.48 -5.61
CA PHE A 223 4.88 14.28 -6.85
C PHE A 223 3.52 14.96 -6.72
N ASP A 224 3.06 15.61 -7.80
CA ASP A 224 1.74 16.23 -7.86
C ASP A 224 0.63 15.19 -7.93
N GLY A 225 0.98 14.03 -8.45
CA GLY A 225 0.10 12.88 -8.51
C GLY A 225 0.80 11.61 -8.97
N MET A 226 0.05 10.53 -8.98
CA MET A 226 0.51 9.24 -9.51
C MET A 226 -0.64 8.44 -10.10
N LEU A 227 -0.31 7.52 -11.00
CA LEU A 227 -1.22 6.47 -11.43
C LEU A 227 -0.51 5.11 -11.54
N SER A 228 -1.23 4.03 -11.25
CA SER A 228 -0.81 2.69 -11.65
C SER A 228 -1.45 2.35 -12.99
N HIS A 229 -0.61 2.00 -13.97
CA HIS A 229 -1.10 1.63 -15.31
C HIS A 229 -1.89 0.29 -15.27
N ARG A 230 -1.45 -0.65 -14.45
CA ARG A 230 -2.13 -1.94 -14.25
C ARG A 230 -2.75 -2.00 -12.85
N PRO A 231 -3.78 -2.86 -12.67
CA PRO A 231 -4.28 -3.11 -11.34
C PRO A 231 -3.18 -3.61 -10.40
N ALA A 232 -3.03 -2.94 -9.27
CA ALA A 232 -2.13 -3.31 -8.18
C ALA A 232 -2.87 -4.14 -7.13
N ARG A 233 -2.15 -4.89 -6.31
CA ARG A 233 -2.70 -5.69 -5.22
C ARG A 233 -3.07 -4.82 -4.03
N SER A 234 -3.99 -5.30 -3.22
CA SER A 234 -4.35 -4.63 -1.96
C SER A 234 -3.15 -4.41 -1.03
N VAL A 235 -2.23 -5.39 -0.97
CA VAL A 235 -1.02 -5.35 -0.13
C VAL A 235 -0.08 -4.20 -0.49
N ASP A 236 0.02 -3.86 -1.78
CA ASP A 236 0.86 -2.77 -2.28
C ASP A 236 0.25 -1.38 -1.97
N ILE A 237 -1.07 -1.32 -1.68
CA ILE A 237 -1.85 -0.08 -1.63
C ILE A 237 -2.27 0.29 -0.21
N ALA A 238 -2.67 -0.69 0.60
CA ALA A 238 -3.46 -0.48 1.82
C ALA A 238 -2.83 0.51 2.82
N ALA A 239 -1.53 0.43 3.06
CA ALA A 239 -0.84 1.35 3.95
C ALA A 239 -0.69 2.75 3.34
N ALA A 240 -0.14 2.80 2.13
CA ALA A 240 0.23 4.05 1.48
C ALA A 240 -0.99 4.90 1.09
N GLN A 241 -2.15 4.28 0.75
CA GLN A 241 -3.38 5.02 0.47
C GLN A 241 -3.89 5.77 1.71
N LEU A 242 -3.78 5.18 2.91
CA LEU A 242 -4.16 5.89 4.13
C LEU A 242 -3.21 7.08 4.37
N ILE A 243 -1.90 6.87 4.22
CA ILE A 243 -0.90 7.93 4.37
C ILE A 243 -1.19 9.09 3.42
N ALA A 244 -1.47 8.81 2.14
CA ALA A 244 -1.78 9.84 1.16
C ALA A 244 -3.08 10.58 1.49
N ARG A 245 -4.14 9.88 1.92
CA ARG A 245 -5.42 10.49 2.32
C ARG A 245 -5.27 11.37 3.55
N GLU A 246 -4.60 10.89 4.57
CA GLU A 246 -4.39 11.63 5.83
C GLU A 246 -3.46 12.84 5.63
N ALA A 247 -2.59 12.81 4.61
CA ALA A 247 -1.81 13.96 4.18
C ALA A 247 -2.60 14.96 3.31
N GLY A 248 -3.83 14.64 2.89
CA GLY A 248 -4.72 15.52 2.14
C GLY A 248 -4.81 15.25 0.64
N ALA A 249 -4.19 14.19 0.11
CA ALA A 249 -4.35 13.79 -1.26
C ALA A 249 -5.71 13.09 -1.51
N SER A 250 -6.25 13.26 -2.71
CA SER A 250 -7.41 12.54 -3.21
C SER A 250 -6.99 11.29 -3.96
N LEU A 251 -7.74 10.17 -3.79
CA LEU A 251 -7.44 8.90 -4.44
C LEU A 251 -8.66 8.33 -5.17
N ALA A 252 -8.36 7.53 -6.20
CA ALA A 252 -9.32 6.69 -6.91
C ALA A 252 -8.80 5.24 -7.01
N PHE A 253 -9.72 4.28 -6.85
CA PHE A 253 -9.45 2.83 -6.99
C PHE A 253 -10.16 2.30 -8.24
N GLY A 254 -9.71 2.76 -9.42
CA GLY A 254 -10.41 2.54 -10.68
C GLY A 254 -11.85 3.04 -10.59
N HIS A 255 -12.82 2.15 -10.78
CA HIS A 255 -14.25 2.47 -10.69
C HIS A 255 -14.88 2.17 -9.31
N ARG A 256 -14.09 1.72 -8.33
CA ARG A 256 -14.61 1.32 -7.03
C ARG A 256 -14.51 2.48 -6.02
N ALA A 257 -15.55 2.62 -5.22
CA ALA A 257 -15.48 3.48 -4.05
C ALA A 257 -14.59 2.81 -2.97
N PRO A 258 -13.94 3.57 -2.07
CA PRO A 258 -13.04 3.03 -1.05
C PRO A 258 -13.67 1.96 -0.15
N ASP A 259 -14.97 2.07 0.16
CA ASP A 259 -15.75 1.12 0.94
C ASP A 259 -16.05 -0.19 0.18
N ALA A 260 -16.07 -0.14 -1.15
CA ALA A 260 -16.23 -1.29 -2.03
C ALA A 260 -14.89 -1.90 -2.49
N ALA A 261 -13.75 -1.31 -2.09
CA ALA A 261 -12.42 -1.80 -2.39
C ALA A 261 -11.93 -2.69 -1.25
N GLY A 262 -12.01 -4.03 -1.41
CA GLY A 262 -11.63 -5.03 -0.41
C GLY A 262 -10.12 -5.11 -0.19
N LEU A 263 -9.72 -5.80 0.88
CA LEU A 263 -8.32 -5.99 1.25
C LEU A 263 -7.79 -7.39 0.90
N GLY A 264 -8.64 -8.29 0.42
CA GLY A 264 -8.27 -9.67 0.10
C GLY A 264 -7.10 -9.75 -0.90
N LEU A 265 -6.35 -10.85 -0.85
CA LEU A 265 -5.15 -11.04 -1.66
C LEU A 265 -5.43 -11.01 -3.18
N ASP A 266 -6.61 -11.45 -3.60
CA ASP A 266 -7.03 -11.48 -5.01
C ASP A 266 -7.58 -10.15 -5.52
N GLU A 267 -7.77 -9.18 -4.62
CA GLU A 267 -8.26 -7.85 -4.98
C GLU A 267 -7.21 -7.05 -5.75
N ARG A 268 -7.66 -6.44 -6.84
CA ARG A 268 -6.81 -5.68 -7.77
C ARG A 268 -7.49 -4.38 -8.16
N TYR A 269 -6.74 -3.27 -8.07
CA TYR A 269 -7.24 -1.94 -8.42
C TYR A 269 -6.21 -1.17 -9.24
N GLN A 270 -6.66 -0.48 -10.27
CA GLN A 270 -5.90 0.66 -10.74
C GLN A 270 -6.00 1.75 -9.68
N VAL A 271 -4.90 2.40 -9.37
CA VAL A 271 -4.84 3.48 -8.38
C VAL A 271 -4.40 4.76 -9.05
N ALA A 272 -5.10 5.85 -8.76
CA ALA A 272 -4.64 7.19 -9.05
C ALA A 272 -4.72 8.03 -7.78
N ALA A 273 -3.78 8.95 -7.60
CA ALA A 273 -3.75 9.91 -6.50
C ALA A 273 -3.25 11.26 -6.99
N ALA A 274 -3.83 12.34 -6.47
CA ALA A 274 -3.35 13.70 -6.73
C ALA A 274 -3.80 14.64 -5.60
N HIS A 275 -3.15 15.83 -5.52
CA HIS A 275 -3.51 16.87 -4.56
C HIS A 275 -4.75 17.64 -4.99
N SER A 276 -4.99 17.81 -6.28
CA SER A 276 -6.15 18.53 -6.80
C SER A 276 -7.19 17.58 -7.40
N PRO A 277 -8.49 17.90 -7.31
CA PRO A 277 -9.55 17.13 -7.99
C PRO A 277 -9.35 17.11 -9.52
N GLU A 278 -8.89 18.19 -10.11
CA GLU A 278 -8.61 18.30 -11.54
C GLU A 278 -7.45 17.39 -11.95
N GLY A 279 -6.34 17.39 -11.17
CA GLY A 279 -5.21 16.49 -11.40
C GLY A 279 -5.62 15.02 -11.27
N LEU A 280 -6.43 14.68 -10.26
CA LEU A 280 -6.95 13.31 -10.12
C LEU A 280 -7.82 12.92 -11.34
N ALA A 281 -8.68 13.82 -11.82
CA ALA A 281 -9.52 13.55 -12.99
C ALA A 281 -8.68 13.29 -14.25
N THR A 282 -7.62 14.08 -14.49
CA THR A 282 -6.67 13.86 -15.59
C THR A 282 -6.03 12.47 -15.52
N LEU A 283 -5.52 12.09 -14.33
CA LEU A 283 -4.85 10.80 -14.14
C LEU A 283 -5.81 9.60 -14.29
N VAL A 284 -7.03 9.70 -13.77
CA VAL A 284 -8.06 8.68 -13.96
C VAL A 284 -8.46 8.55 -15.43
N ALA A 285 -8.61 9.66 -16.17
CA ALA A 285 -8.89 9.63 -17.59
C ALA A 285 -7.78 8.90 -18.37
N ALA A 286 -6.50 9.18 -18.05
CA ALA A 286 -5.36 8.51 -18.67
C ALA A 286 -5.34 6.99 -18.42
N GLN A 287 -5.83 6.53 -17.26
CA GLN A 287 -5.97 5.09 -16.98
C GLN A 287 -7.05 4.43 -17.86
N LEU A 288 -8.13 5.15 -18.18
CA LEU A 288 -9.27 4.62 -18.94
C LEU A 288 -8.99 4.51 -20.44
N GLU A 289 -8.05 5.31 -20.98
CA GLU A 289 -7.64 5.24 -22.38
C GLU A 289 -6.98 3.90 -22.76
N VAL A 290 -6.52 3.15 -21.78
CA VAL A 290 -5.87 1.85 -21.98
C VAL A 290 -6.90 0.73 -21.84
N ARG A 291 -7.67 0.48 -22.91
CA ARG A 291 -8.47 -0.75 -23.03
C ARG A 291 -7.56 -1.88 -23.49
N GLU A 292 -7.61 -3.00 -22.76
CA GLU A 292 -6.93 -4.27 -23.12
C GLU A 292 -7.30 -4.75 -24.53
#